data_65f3419082d6808747b904d02c25f22d
#
_entry.id   65f3419082d6808747b904d02c25f22d
#
_cell.length_a   1.000
_cell.length_b   1.000
_cell.length_c   1.000
_cell.angle_alpha   90.00
_cell.angle_beta   90.00
_cell.angle_gamma   90.00
#
_symmetry.space_group_name_H-M   'P 1'
#
loop_
_entity.id
_entity.type
_entity.pdbx_description
1 polymer ?
#
loop_
_entity_poly.entity_id
_entity_poly.type
_entity_poly.pdbx_seq_one_letter_code
_entity_poly.pdbx_strand_id
1 'polypeptide(L)'
;ETHIVYRYSGEQITGEMPQYEITDLPEGYAEVESKRIEWPDYISFTYYNPDKENDQGIIFDYTYMSQGGVADFVTEDSETISVTVNGLKGQLFLAKDWENTRSTLTWIDTDNNIQFTLMAALNEIDILHMAESVSLVKISK
;
A
#
# COMPACT_ATOMS: atom_id res chain seq x y z
N GLU A 1 -18.55 -3.11 -13.13
CA GLU A 1 -17.96 -3.22 -11.81
C GLU A 1 -17.24 -4.55 -11.67
N THR A 2 -15.94 -4.52 -11.32
CA THR A 2 -15.12 -5.72 -11.19
C THR A 2 -14.71 -5.88 -9.71
N HIS A 3 -14.85 -7.10 -9.22
CA HIS A 3 -14.43 -7.45 -7.86
C HIS A 3 -13.20 -8.33 -7.92
N ILE A 4 -12.20 -8.01 -7.12
CA ILE A 4 -11.00 -8.83 -6.94
C ILE A 4 -10.97 -9.28 -5.49
N VAL A 5 -10.85 -10.59 -5.29
CA VAL A 5 -10.99 -11.19 -3.97
C VAL A 5 -9.71 -11.93 -3.58
N TYR A 6 -9.18 -11.60 -2.41
CA TYR A 6 -8.03 -12.28 -1.82
C TYR A 6 -8.46 -13.02 -0.56
N ARG A 7 -7.89 -14.19 -0.35
CA ARG A 7 -8.19 -15.01 0.83
C ARG A 7 -6.94 -15.18 1.67
N TYR A 8 -7.12 -15.11 2.98
CA TYR A 8 -6.05 -15.20 3.97
C TYR A 8 -6.15 -16.51 4.75
N SER A 9 -5.01 -17.03 5.21
CA SER A 9 -4.95 -18.30 5.93
C SER A 9 -5.60 -18.27 7.31
N GLY A 10 -5.65 -17.09 7.92
CA GLY A 10 -6.20 -16.97 9.28
C GLY A 10 -5.22 -17.29 10.39
N GLU A 11 -3.99 -17.60 10.06
CA GLU A 11 -2.97 -17.85 11.07
C GLU A 11 -2.59 -16.55 11.78
N GLN A 12 -2.47 -16.61 13.10
CA GLN A 12 -2.07 -15.45 13.87
C GLN A 12 -0.55 -15.37 13.98
N ILE A 13 -0.05 -14.12 13.85
CA ILE A 13 1.35 -13.84 14.14
C ILE A 13 1.51 -13.83 15.67
N THR A 14 2.47 -14.58 16.19
CA THR A 14 2.81 -14.53 17.61
C THR A 14 3.84 -13.41 17.82
N GLY A 15 3.48 -12.45 18.66
CA GLY A 15 4.32 -11.29 18.94
C GLY A 15 3.85 -10.03 18.22
N GLU A 16 4.76 -9.09 18.06
CA GLU A 16 4.44 -7.83 17.40
C GLU A 16 4.32 -8.00 15.88
N MET A 17 3.41 -7.23 15.28
CA MET A 17 3.29 -7.19 13.83
C MET A 17 4.58 -6.67 13.21
N PRO A 18 5.12 -7.33 12.16
CA PRO A 18 6.27 -6.79 11.45
C PRO A 18 6.01 -5.37 10.96
N GLN A 19 7.02 -4.52 11.02
CA GLN A 19 6.91 -3.14 10.58
C GLN A 19 7.60 -2.96 9.23
N TYR A 20 6.95 -2.18 8.36
CA TYR A 20 7.44 -1.90 7.02
C TYR A 20 7.48 -0.40 6.78
N GLU A 21 8.36 0.01 5.87
CA GLU A 21 8.44 1.42 5.46
C GLU A 21 8.79 1.52 3.98
N ILE A 22 8.40 2.64 3.37
CA ILE A 22 8.85 3.00 2.03
C ILE A 22 10.26 3.59 2.18
N THR A 23 11.22 3.03 1.45
CA THR A 23 12.62 3.49 1.53
C THR A 23 13.01 4.43 0.40
N ASP A 24 12.19 4.55 -0.64
CA ASP A 24 12.48 5.41 -1.80
C ASP A 24 11.23 6.18 -2.21
N LEU A 25 10.97 7.28 -1.51
CA LEU A 25 9.88 8.20 -1.83
C LEU A 25 10.27 9.07 -3.04
N PRO A 26 9.29 9.51 -3.84
CA PRO A 26 9.57 10.51 -4.87
C PRO A 26 10.17 11.77 -4.26
N GLU A 27 11.01 12.45 -5.04
CA GLU A 27 11.68 13.67 -4.60
C GLU A 27 10.68 14.70 -4.07
N GLY A 28 11.02 15.32 -2.96
CA GLY A 28 10.22 16.38 -2.34
C GLY A 28 9.13 15.89 -1.39
N TYR A 29 8.86 14.59 -1.35
CA TYR A 29 7.86 14.05 -0.44
C TYR A 29 8.44 13.73 0.92
N ALA A 30 7.66 14.00 1.96
CA ALA A 30 8.03 13.68 3.33
C ALA A 30 6.78 13.26 4.11
N GLU A 31 6.97 12.43 5.11
CA GLU A 31 5.87 11.98 5.94
C GLU A 31 5.31 13.13 6.78
N VAL A 32 3.98 13.14 6.90
CA VAL A 32 3.27 14.00 7.85
C VAL A 32 2.95 13.16 9.09
N GLU A 33 3.85 13.20 10.07
CA GLU A 33 3.78 12.32 11.24
C GLU A 33 2.49 12.47 12.03
N SER A 34 1.89 13.65 12.06
CA SER A 34 0.63 13.88 12.75
C SER A 34 -0.55 13.10 12.14
N LYS A 35 -0.39 12.57 10.93
CA LYS A 35 -1.42 11.78 10.24
C LYS A 35 -1.14 10.28 10.31
N ARG A 36 -0.05 9.87 10.95
CA ARG A 36 0.27 8.45 11.10
C ARG A 36 -0.75 7.78 12.00
N ILE A 37 -1.21 6.61 11.58
CA ILE A 37 -2.12 5.77 12.37
C ILE A 37 -1.32 4.52 12.75
N GLU A 38 -1.29 4.20 14.04
CA GLU A 38 -0.59 3.00 14.54
C GLU A 38 -1.52 2.22 15.46
N TRP A 39 -2.22 1.25 14.88
CA TRP A 39 -3.06 0.32 15.61
C TRP A 39 -2.36 -1.05 15.64
N PRO A 40 -2.74 -1.95 16.54
CA PRO A 40 -2.08 -3.26 16.63
C PRO A 40 -2.09 -4.08 15.34
N ASP A 41 -3.10 -3.90 14.50
CA ASP A 41 -3.28 -4.67 13.27
C ASP A 41 -3.33 -3.79 12.00
N TYR A 42 -3.05 -2.48 12.12
CA TYR A 42 -3.14 -1.54 10.99
C TYR A 42 -2.22 -0.36 11.21
N ILE A 43 -1.39 -0.07 10.22
CA ILE A 43 -0.51 1.09 10.24
C ILE A 43 -0.67 1.85 8.94
N SER A 44 -0.80 3.17 9.03
CA SER A 44 -0.96 4.05 7.87
C SER A 44 -0.02 5.24 7.95
N PHE A 45 0.62 5.54 6.82
CA PHE A 45 1.51 6.69 6.65
C PHE A 45 0.96 7.60 5.57
N THR A 46 1.08 8.91 5.78
CA THR A 46 0.68 9.91 4.80
C THR A 46 1.89 10.79 4.47
N TYR A 47 2.12 11.03 3.17
CA TYR A 47 3.24 11.83 2.69
C TYR A 47 2.73 12.96 1.80
N TYR A 48 3.33 14.13 1.92
CA TYR A 48 3.01 15.28 1.07
C TYR A 48 4.29 15.91 0.53
N ASN A 49 4.15 16.53 -0.63
CA ASN A 49 5.16 17.40 -1.22
C ASN A 49 4.67 18.84 -1.14
N PRO A 50 5.20 19.67 -0.22
CA PRO A 50 4.70 21.02 -0.05
C PRO A 50 4.99 21.95 -1.24
N ASP A 51 5.93 21.57 -2.11
CA ASP A 51 6.28 22.35 -3.29
C ASP A 51 5.44 22.00 -4.50
N LYS A 52 4.58 20.99 -4.40
CA LYS A 52 3.73 20.57 -5.51
C LYS A 52 2.33 21.16 -5.34
N GLU A 53 1.92 21.95 -6.35
CA GLU A 53 0.58 22.54 -6.35
C GLU A 53 -0.47 21.43 -6.50
N ASN A 54 -1.54 21.52 -5.70
CA ASN A 54 -2.65 20.55 -5.70
C ASN A 54 -2.20 19.11 -5.45
N ASP A 55 -1.21 18.92 -4.59
CA ASP A 55 -0.72 17.59 -4.26
C ASP A 55 -1.82 16.73 -3.63
N GLN A 56 -2.05 15.55 -4.23
CA GLN A 56 -3.01 14.57 -3.72
C GLN A 56 -2.45 13.78 -2.54
N GLY A 57 -1.14 13.85 -2.32
CA GLY A 57 -0.48 13.07 -1.30
C GLY A 57 -0.32 11.61 -1.65
N ILE A 58 0.50 10.94 -0.86
CA ILE A 58 0.74 9.51 -0.97
C ILE A 58 0.29 8.89 0.36
N ILE A 59 -0.47 7.81 0.28
CA ILE A 59 -0.89 7.05 1.47
C ILE A 59 -0.38 5.62 1.31
N PHE A 60 0.39 5.17 2.30
CA PHE A 60 0.85 3.79 2.37
C PHE A 60 0.33 3.18 3.67
N ASP A 61 -0.37 2.06 3.58
CA ASP A 61 -0.82 1.35 4.76
C ASP A 61 -0.64 -0.15 4.61
N TYR A 62 -0.63 -0.83 5.74
CA TYR A 62 -0.68 -2.28 5.74
C TYR A 62 -1.53 -2.77 6.92
N THR A 63 -2.22 -3.87 6.67
CA THR A 63 -3.18 -4.46 7.59
C THR A 63 -2.84 -5.92 7.82
N TYR A 64 -2.84 -6.33 9.07
CA TYR A 64 -2.69 -7.73 9.42
C TYR A 64 -4.07 -8.37 9.58
N MET A 65 -4.30 -9.44 8.82
CA MET A 65 -5.58 -10.16 8.79
C MET A 65 -5.53 -11.37 9.73
N SER A 66 -5.55 -11.10 11.04
CA SER A 66 -5.28 -12.10 12.08
C SER A 66 -6.30 -13.23 12.19
N GLN A 67 -7.51 -13.00 11.71
CA GLN A 67 -8.58 -14.00 11.80
C GLN A 67 -8.80 -14.73 10.48
N GLY A 68 -7.94 -14.49 9.50
CA GLY A 68 -8.20 -14.90 8.15
C GLY A 68 -9.34 -14.08 7.55
N GLY A 69 -9.68 -14.36 6.32
CA GLY A 69 -10.77 -13.63 5.70
C GLY A 69 -10.58 -13.46 4.21
N VAL A 70 -11.33 -12.51 3.70
CA VAL A 70 -11.36 -12.20 2.28
C VAL A 70 -11.25 -10.69 2.12
N ALA A 71 -10.29 -10.24 1.30
CA ALA A 71 -10.22 -8.85 0.88
C ALA A 71 -10.86 -8.74 -0.49
N ASP A 72 -11.81 -7.83 -0.63
CA ASP A 72 -12.58 -7.63 -1.86
C ASP A 72 -12.44 -6.16 -2.28
N PHE A 73 -11.97 -5.97 -3.50
CA PHE A 73 -11.78 -4.63 -4.08
C PHE A 73 -12.77 -4.41 -5.21
N VAL A 74 -13.45 -3.27 -5.15
CA VAL A 74 -14.36 -2.83 -6.20
C VAL A 74 -13.63 -1.81 -7.07
N THR A 75 -13.61 -2.04 -8.39
CA THR A 75 -12.92 -1.16 -9.32
C THR A 75 -13.92 -0.41 -10.17
N GLU A 76 -13.83 0.93 -10.14
CA GLU A 76 -14.65 1.82 -10.98
C GLU A 76 -13.73 2.86 -11.59
N ASP A 77 -13.96 3.20 -12.86
CA ASP A 77 -13.22 4.23 -13.57
C ASP A 77 -11.70 4.07 -13.51
N SER A 78 -11.25 2.82 -13.48
CA SER A 78 -9.83 2.51 -13.46
C SER A 78 -9.52 1.31 -14.34
N GLU A 79 -8.28 1.24 -14.80
CA GLU A 79 -7.73 0.08 -15.46
C GLU A 79 -7.12 -0.84 -14.41
N THR A 80 -7.44 -2.12 -14.45
CA THR A 80 -6.88 -3.11 -13.53
C THR A 80 -5.70 -3.82 -14.17
N ILE A 81 -4.54 -3.72 -13.53
CA ILE A 81 -3.29 -4.30 -14.02
C ILE A 81 -2.77 -5.29 -12.97
N SER A 82 -2.55 -6.53 -13.38
CA SER A 82 -1.93 -7.54 -12.51
C SER A 82 -0.44 -7.25 -12.42
N VAL A 83 0.10 -7.22 -11.21
CA VAL A 83 1.49 -6.89 -10.97
C VAL A 83 2.10 -7.83 -9.95
N THR A 84 3.43 -7.78 -9.85
CA THR A 84 4.18 -8.48 -8.80
C THR A 84 5.05 -7.44 -8.10
N VAL A 85 4.97 -7.39 -6.78
CA VAL A 85 5.78 -6.49 -5.96
C VAL A 85 6.66 -7.36 -5.06
N ASN A 86 7.97 -7.34 -5.30
CA ASN A 86 8.93 -8.16 -4.54
C ASN A 86 8.53 -9.63 -4.44
N GLY A 87 8.02 -10.19 -5.54
CA GLY A 87 7.58 -11.58 -5.58
C GLY A 87 6.15 -11.81 -5.09
N LEU A 88 5.47 -10.80 -4.56
CA LEU A 88 4.10 -10.92 -4.05
C LEU A 88 3.11 -10.47 -5.12
N LYS A 89 2.01 -11.19 -5.24
CA LYS A 89 0.97 -10.85 -6.21
C LYS A 89 0.21 -9.60 -5.79
N GLY A 90 -0.07 -8.74 -6.74
CA GLY A 90 -0.82 -7.53 -6.50
C GLY A 90 -1.65 -7.10 -7.68
N GLN A 91 -2.42 -6.04 -7.46
CA GLN A 91 -3.25 -5.41 -8.47
C GLN A 91 -3.09 -3.91 -8.40
N LEU A 92 -2.86 -3.31 -9.55
CA LEU A 92 -2.85 -1.85 -9.68
C LEU A 92 -4.15 -1.40 -10.32
N PHE A 93 -4.89 -0.56 -9.61
CA PHE A 93 -6.09 0.09 -10.13
C PHE A 93 -5.68 1.49 -10.60
N LEU A 94 -5.27 1.56 -11.86
CA LEU A 94 -4.75 2.80 -12.44
C LEU A 94 -5.90 3.71 -12.85
N ALA A 95 -6.00 4.87 -12.20
CA ALA A 95 -7.03 5.87 -12.52
C ALA A 95 -6.79 6.42 -13.93
N LYS A 96 -7.88 6.69 -14.66
CA LYS A 96 -7.78 7.26 -16.01
C LYS A 96 -7.08 8.62 -15.97
N ASP A 97 -7.40 9.43 -14.97
CA ASP A 97 -6.76 10.72 -14.73
C ASP A 97 -5.74 10.60 -13.60
N TRP A 98 -4.77 9.70 -13.78
CA TRP A 98 -3.80 9.36 -12.73
C TRP A 98 -2.92 10.55 -12.30
N GLU A 99 -2.80 11.59 -13.15
CA GLU A 99 -2.02 12.78 -12.78
C GLU A 99 -2.70 13.59 -11.67
N ASN A 100 -4.03 13.53 -11.60
CA ASN A 100 -4.83 14.32 -10.66
C ASN A 100 -5.65 13.47 -9.69
N THR A 101 -5.69 12.17 -9.91
CA THR A 101 -6.47 11.23 -9.10
C THR A 101 -5.57 10.10 -8.64
N ARG A 102 -5.61 9.79 -7.36
CA ARG A 102 -4.80 8.70 -6.82
C ARG A 102 -5.22 7.37 -7.42
N SER A 103 -4.23 6.61 -7.87
CA SER A 103 -4.38 5.21 -8.21
C SER A 103 -4.11 4.38 -6.97
N THR A 104 -4.63 3.16 -6.93
CA THR A 104 -4.46 2.28 -5.78
C THR A 104 -3.72 1.02 -6.20
N LEU A 105 -2.61 0.75 -5.53
CA LEU A 105 -1.88 -0.51 -5.68
C LEU A 105 -2.05 -1.30 -4.38
N THR A 106 -2.47 -2.55 -4.52
CA THR A 106 -2.53 -3.46 -3.38
C THR A 106 -1.73 -4.73 -3.69
N TRP A 107 -1.02 -5.23 -2.71
CA TRP A 107 -0.31 -6.52 -2.84
C TRP A 107 -0.41 -7.26 -1.52
N ILE A 108 -0.32 -8.56 -1.59
CA ILE A 108 -0.70 -9.45 -0.50
C ILE A 108 0.44 -10.40 -0.19
N ASP A 109 0.82 -10.43 1.08
CA ASP A 109 1.68 -11.48 1.63
C ASP A 109 0.76 -12.50 2.30
N THR A 110 0.38 -13.54 1.56
CA THR A 110 -0.57 -14.54 2.06
C THR A 110 0.07 -15.45 3.11
N ASP A 111 1.39 -15.58 3.11
CA ASP A 111 2.09 -16.40 4.11
C ASP A 111 2.07 -15.75 5.49
N ASN A 112 2.09 -14.42 5.52
CA ASN A 112 2.09 -13.65 6.77
C ASN A 112 0.76 -12.95 7.04
N ASN A 113 -0.23 -13.11 6.15
CA ASN A 113 -1.56 -12.51 6.26
C ASN A 113 -1.52 -10.98 6.30
N ILE A 114 -0.65 -10.37 5.51
CA ILE A 114 -0.52 -8.92 5.45
C ILE A 114 -0.96 -8.42 4.08
N GLN A 115 -1.81 -7.40 4.10
CA GLN A 115 -2.24 -6.69 2.92
C GLN A 115 -1.61 -5.30 2.92
N PHE A 116 -0.90 -4.98 1.85
CA PHE A 116 -0.31 -3.66 1.64
C PHE A 116 -1.16 -2.86 0.66
N THR A 117 -1.28 -1.56 0.90
CA THR A 117 -1.98 -0.64 -0.01
C THR A 117 -1.17 0.63 -0.16
N LEU A 118 -1.00 1.08 -1.40
CA LEU A 118 -0.30 2.31 -1.73
C LEU A 118 -1.19 3.12 -2.67
N MET A 119 -1.48 4.35 -2.29
CA MET A 119 -2.30 5.25 -3.10
C MET A 119 -1.50 6.49 -3.45
N ALA A 120 -1.43 6.81 -4.73
CA ALA A 120 -0.64 7.94 -5.22
C ALA A 120 -1.14 8.40 -6.59
N ALA A 121 -1.08 9.70 -6.86
CA ALA A 121 -1.37 10.27 -8.17
C ALA A 121 -0.07 10.35 -8.99
N LEU A 122 0.41 9.18 -9.39
CA LEU A 122 1.67 8.99 -10.12
C LEU A 122 1.44 7.99 -11.24
N ASN A 123 2.39 7.91 -12.18
CA ASN A 123 2.32 6.91 -13.24
C ASN A 123 2.59 5.51 -12.68
N GLU A 124 2.30 4.50 -13.50
CA GLU A 124 2.47 3.10 -13.14
C GLU A 124 3.90 2.78 -12.70
N ILE A 125 4.90 3.26 -13.44
CA ILE A 125 6.31 2.97 -13.18
C ILE A 125 6.73 3.50 -11.80
N ASP A 126 6.36 4.74 -11.49
CA ASP A 126 6.72 5.37 -10.23
C ASP A 126 6.01 4.72 -9.04
N ILE A 127 4.75 4.34 -9.20
CA ILE A 127 3.99 3.63 -8.16
C ILE A 127 4.66 2.28 -7.86
N LEU A 128 4.98 1.50 -8.90
CA LEU A 128 5.61 0.19 -8.72
C LEU A 128 7.01 0.31 -8.11
N HIS A 129 7.78 1.30 -8.56
CA HIS A 129 9.11 1.54 -8.00
C HIS A 129 9.05 1.83 -6.50
N MET A 130 8.11 2.69 -6.09
CA MET A 130 7.91 3.01 -4.68
C MET A 130 7.48 1.77 -3.87
N ALA A 131 6.54 0.99 -4.41
CA ALA A 131 6.09 -0.24 -3.75
C ALA A 131 7.22 -1.24 -3.56
N GLU A 132 8.08 -1.38 -4.56
CA GLU A 132 9.24 -2.28 -4.50
C GLU A 132 10.28 -1.82 -3.47
N SER A 133 10.24 -0.55 -3.08
CA SER A 133 11.12 0.00 -2.04
C SER A 133 10.60 -0.26 -0.62
N VAL A 134 9.39 -0.80 -0.47
CA VAL A 134 8.86 -1.15 0.85
C VAL A 134 9.72 -2.25 1.44
N SER A 135 10.24 -1.99 2.63
CA SER A 135 11.19 -2.88 3.29
C SER A 135 10.81 -3.09 4.75
N LEU A 136 11.13 -4.27 5.25
CA LEU A 136 10.95 -4.59 6.65
C LEU A 136 11.86 -3.69 7.49
N VAL A 137 11.28 -3.02 8.46
CA VAL A 137 12.04 -2.21 9.41
C VAL A 137 12.75 -3.17 10.35
N LYS A 138 14.08 -3.03 10.46
CA LYS A 138 14.85 -3.87 11.35
C LYS A 138 14.54 -3.51 12.79
N ILE A 139 13.92 -4.45 13.51
CA ILE A 139 13.65 -4.26 14.92
C ILE A 139 14.96 -4.48 15.67
N SER A 140 15.42 -3.41 16.34
CA SER A 140 16.55 -3.48 17.22
C SER A 140 16.10 -4.05 18.55
N LYS A 141 16.64 -5.17 18.92
CA LYS A 141 16.38 -5.74 20.24
C LYS A 141 17.35 -5.15 21.24
#